data_10e20259d6d498fd348e6e0acc35b3ef
#
_entry.id   10e20259d6d498fd348e6e0acc35b3ef
#
_cell.length_a   1.000
_cell.length_b   1.000
_cell.length_c   1.000
_cell.angle_alpha   90.00
_cell.angle_beta   90.00
_cell.angle_gamma   90.00
#
_symmetry.space_group_name_H-M   'P 1'
#
loop_
_entity.id
_entity.type
_entity.pdbx_description
1 polymer ?
#
loop_
_entity_poly.entity_id
_entity_poly.type
_entity_poly.pdbx_seq_one_letter_code
_entity_poly.pdbx_strand_id
1 'polypeptide(L)'
;LYITLLVTAFLFGLAEVLRDNSAQTLMPSVVDQENLEKANGRMWSAESLTNSFIGPPLGSLIIGVAIYLPFFVDAGSFFVAVALIASISGSFKPVHETPREKLNFKAEIKEGFAWLWAHSLLRPLAIILGCMNGLGTMVGATFILFAQEVLHTSVFEFALLGTAGAIGGIIGGILAPKISAKSGSGPSLWLALAMGPIGDVLIGTATKWHVVWALTIFGSLTAILWNTITVSLRQSIIPSHLLGRVNSVYRFFAWGSIPIGMFLGGGVVSIASQFLSRESALRLPYLLGAIFGTLLFIVASPKLTTNAIEKARAEANK
;
A
#
# COMPACT_ATOMS: atom_id res chain seq x y z
N LEU A 1 -21.28 9.39 -22.77
CA LEU A 1 -21.30 9.09 -21.34
C LEU A 1 -20.19 8.11 -20.94
N TYR A 2 -20.09 6.89 -21.53
CA TYR A 2 -19.09 5.88 -21.14
C TYR A 2 -17.66 6.35 -21.33
N ILE A 3 -17.31 6.93 -22.49
CA ILE A 3 -15.99 7.49 -22.77
C ILE A 3 -15.66 8.62 -21.78
N THR A 4 -16.62 9.50 -21.48
CA THR A 4 -16.44 10.59 -20.53
C THR A 4 -16.09 10.05 -19.15
N LEU A 5 -16.80 9.02 -18.66
CA LEU A 5 -16.52 8.38 -17.39
C LEU A 5 -15.12 7.76 -17.35
N LEU A 6 -14.70 7.07 -18.43
CA LEU A 6 -13.36 6.48 -18.53
C LEU A 6 -12.27 7.56 -18.50
N VAL A 7 -12.43 8.63 -19.26
CA VAL A 7 -11.47 9.75 -19.30
C VAL A 7 -11.39 10.42 -17.93
N THR A 8 -12.53 10.67 -17.30
CA THR A 8 -12.57 11.29 -15.96
C THR A 8 -11.91 10.39 -14.93
N ALA A 9 -12.21 9.09 -14.91
CA ALA A 9 -11.58 8.13 -14.00
C ALA A 9 -10.05 8.06 -14.20
N PHE A 10 -9.60 8.09 -15.47
CA PHE A 10 -8.17 8.11 -15.78
C PHE A 10 -7.48 9.40 -15.28
N LEU A 11 -8.11 10.56 -15.47
CA LEU A 11 -7.58 11.85 -14.99
C LEU A 11 -7.52 11.90 -13.46
N PHE A 12 -8.55 11.40 -12.76
CA PHE A 12 -8.52 11.28 -11.30
C PHE A 12 -7.40 10.37 -10.83
N GLY A 13 -7.21 9.20 -11.47
CA GLY A 13 -6.11 8.29 -11.15
C GLY A 13 -4.72 8.93 -11.34
N LEU A 14 -4.54 9.74 -12.42
CA LEU A 14 -3.31 10.50 -12.62
C LEU A 14 -3.10 11.55 -11.51
N ALA A 15 -4.15 12.29 -11.14
CA ALA A 15 -4.08 13.29 -10.09
C ALA A 15 -3.75 12.66 -8.73
N GLU A 16 -4.34 11.50 -8.42
CA GLU A 16 -4.05 10.74 -7.21
C GLU A 16 -2.59 10.29 -7.14
N VAL A 17 -2.05 9.73 -8.22
CA VAL A 17 -0.63 9.34 -8.30
C VAL A 17 0.29 10.53 -8.09
N LEU A 18 -0.01 11.68 -8.71
CA LEU A 18 0.77 12.91 -8.54
C LEU A 18 0.72 13.42 -7.10
N ARG A 19 -0.48 13.47 -6.51
CA ARG A 19 -0.68 13.88 -5.11
C ARG A 19 0.12 13.00 -4.16
N ASP A 20 -0.03 11.69 -4.27
CA ASP A 20 0.61 10.74 -3.38
C ASP A 20 2.13 10.77 -3.47
N ASN A 21 2.66 10.85 -4.71
CA ASN A 21 4.10 10.94 -4.90
C ASN A 21 4.65 12.27 -4.35
N SER A 22 3.93 13.36 -4.55
CA SER A 22 4.29 14.68 -4.03
C SER A 22 4.25 14.70 -2.50
N ALA A 23 3.21 14.12 -1.87
CA ALA A 23 3.12 14.03 -0.42
C ALA A 23 4.28 13.22 0.18
N GLN A 24 4.61 12.07 -0.41
CA GLN A 24 5.74 11.25 0.06
C GLN A 24 7.09 11.93 -0.13
N THR A 25 7.27 12.73 -1.19
CA THR A 25 8.52 13.47 -1.44
C THR A 25 8.64 14.71 -0.57
N LEU A 26 7.53 15.34 -0.21
CA LEU A 26 7.51 16.52 0.66
C LEU A 26 7.77 16.15 2.13
N MET A 27 7.36 14.97 2.58
CA MET A 27 7.43 14.54 3.98
C MET A 27 8.83 14.76 4.60
N PRO A 28 9.95 14.35 3.98
CA PRO A 28 11.29 14.55 4.55
C PRO A 28 11.75 16.02 4.61
N SER A 29 11.05 16.92 3.92
CA SER A 29 11.35 18.36 3.98
C SER A 29 10.63 19.07 5.12
N VAL A 30 9.64 18.42 5.74
CA VAL A 30 8.81 18.99 6.81
C VAL A 30 8.99 18.24 8.13
N VAL A 31 9.60 17.05 8.10
CA VAL A 31 9.75 16.16 9.26
C VAL A 31 11.18 15.66 9.34
N ASP A 32 11.79 15.73 10.53
CA ASP A 32 13.12 15.19 10.77
C ASP A 32 13.18 13.68 10.53
N GLN A 33 14.35 13.18 10.09
CA GLN A 33 14.53 11.77 9.72
C GLN A 33 14.13 10.79 10.83
N GLU A 34 14.40 11.11 12.08
CA GLU A 34 14.06 10.30 13.24
C GLU A 34 12.55 10.19 13.51
N ASN A 35 11.76 11.14 13.00
CA ASN A 35 10.31 11.19 13.14
C ASN A 35 9.54 10.66 11.91
N LEU A 36 10.21 10.26 10.83
CA LEU A 36 9.57 9.83 9.58
C LEU A 36 8.64 8.62 9.76
N GLU A 37 9.04 7.61 10.53
CA GLU A 37 8.17 6.45 10.79
C GLU A 37 6.90 6.86 11.55
N LYS A 38 7.03 7.77 12.52
CA LYS A 38 5.88 8.29 13.27
C LYS A 38 4.95 9.13 12.39
N ALA A 39 5.51 9.97 11.51
CA ALA A 39 4.74 10.78 10.58
C ALA A 39 4.00 9.92 9.55
N ASN A 40 4.69 8.96 8.93
CA ASN A 40 4.09 8.02 8.00
C ASN A 40 3.00 7.16 8.67
N GLY A 41 3.24 6.66 9.88
CA GLY A 41 2.24 5.91 10.65
C GLY A 41 0.98 6.72 10.93
N ARG A 42 1.11 8.00 11.31
CA ARG A 42 -0.04 8.90 11.51
C ARG A 42 -0.80 9.17 10.21
N MET A 43 -0.07 9.36 9.11
CA MET A 43 -0.68 9.55 7.80
C MET A 43 -1.51 8.32 7.40
N TRP A 44 -0.97 7.11 7.52
CA TRP A 44 -1.70 5.88 7.25
C TRP A 44 -2.91 5.66 8.16
N SER A 45 -2.80 6.02 9.45
CA SER A 45 -3.96 5.97 10.36
C SER A 45 -5.07 6.94 9.94
N ALA A 46 -4.69 8.18 9.59
CA ALA A 46 -5.65 9.19 9.14
C ALA A 46 -6.33 8.76 7.82
N GLU A 47 -5.57 8.26 6.85
CA GLU A 47 -6.11 7.73 5.59
C GLU A 47 -7.07 6.56 5.83
N SER A 48 -6.70 5.60 6.68
CA SER A 48 -7.56 4.47 7.01
C SER A 48 -8.86 4.92 7.69
N LEU A 49 -8.77 5.88 8.60
CA LEU A 49 -9.93 6.46 9.29
C LEU A 49 -10.86 7.18 8.30
N THR A 50 -10.30 8.06 7.47
CA THR A 50 -11.10 8.86 6.54
C THR A 50 -11.67 8.03 5.41
N ASN A 51 -10.89 7.16 4.79
CA ASN A 51 -11.32 6.39 3.62
C ASN A 51 -12.31 5.27 3.96
N SER A 52 -12.24 4.69 5.15
CA SER A 52 -13.01 3.49 5.48
C SER A 52 -14.10 3.72 6.53
N PHE A 53 -13.95 4.71 7.44
CA PHE A 53 -14.95 4.97 8.48
C PHE A 53 -15.73 6.26 8.27
N ILE A 54 -15.07 7.34 7.89
CA ILE A 54 -15.72 8.65 7.74
C ILE A 54 -16.30 8.81 6.33
N GLY A 55 -15.52 8.50 5.31
CA GLY A 55 -15.88 8.75 3.91
C GLY A 55 -17.20 8.07 3.49
N PRO A 56 -17.33 6.73 3.61
CA PRO A 56 -18.52 6.04 3.13
C PRO A 56 -19.83 6.48 3.81
N PRO A 57 -19.92 6.60 5.16
CA PRO A 57 -21.13 7.11 5.80
C PRO A 57 -21.43 8.57 5.45
N LEU A 58 -20.40 9.42 5.45
CA LEU A 58 -20.58 10.83 5.11
C LEU A 58 -21.00 10.99 3.64
N GLY A 59 -20.38 10.24 2.73
CA GLY A 59 -20.76 10.23 1.33
C GLY A 59 -22.21 9.80 1.14
N SER A 60 -22.65 8.75 1.82
CA SER A 60 -24.04 8.27 1.78
C SER A 60 -25.04 9.32 2.29
N LEU A 61 -24.72 10.01 3.39
CA LEU A 61 -25.57 11.09 3.92
C LEU A 61 -25.68 12.26 2.94
N ILE A 62 -24.55 12.67 2.36
CA ILE A 62 -24.49 13.79 1.40
C ILE A 62 -25.27 13.45 0.13
N ILE A 63 -25.13 12.23 -0.41
CA ILE A 63 -25.92 11.74 -1.56
C ILE A 63 -27.42 11.72 -1.24
N GLY A 64 -27.80 11.38 0.01
CA GLY A 64 -29.18 11.40 0.46
C GLY A 64 -29.82 12.78 0.42
N VAL A 65 -29.02 13.87 0.52
CA VAL A 65 -29.49 15.24 0.35
C VAL A 65 -29.61 15.62 -1.13
N ALA A 66 -28.57 15.38 -1.93
CA ALA A 66 -28.59 15.59 -3.37
C ALA A 66 -27.43 14.82 -4.04
N ILE A 67 -27.72 14.13 -5.13
CA ILE A 67 -26.75 13.26 -5.85
C ILE A 67 -25.50 13.99 -6.37
N TYR A 68 -25.60 15.28 -6.63
CA TYR A 68 -24.51 16.12 -7.09
C TYR A 68 -23.68 16.74 -5.95
N LEU A 69 -24.20 16.76 -4.74
CA LEU A 69 -23.58 17.45 -3.59
C LEU A 69 -22.20 16.87 -3.20
N PRO A 70 -21.93 15.55 -3.25
CA PRO A 70 -20.61 15.00 -2.99
C PRO A 70 -19.51 15.62 -3.84
N PHE A 71 -19.79 15.90 -5.12
CA PHE A 71 -18.80 16.49 -6.04
C PHE A 71 -18.41 17.92 -5.62
N PHE A 72 -19.36 18.71 -5.12
CA PHE A 72 -19.06 20.07 -4.62
C PHE A 72 -18.34 20.04 -3.26
N VAL A 73 -18.71 19.11 -2.39
CA VAL A 73 -18.04 18.93 -1.09
C VAL A 73 -16.61 18.47 -1.31
N ASP A 74 -16.40 17.51 -2.21
CA ASP A 74 -15.07 17.01 -2.57
C ASP A 74 -14.22 18.12 -3.19
N ALA A 75 -14.72 18.83 -4.19
CA ALA A 75 -14.06 19.99 -4.76
C ALA A 75 -13.69 21.04 -3.71
N GLY A 76 -14.63 21.36 -2.79
CA GLY A 76 -14.39 22.26 -1.66
C GLY A 76 -13.26 21.77 -0.75
N SER A 77 -13.21 20.48 -0.46
CA SER A 77 -12.16 19.87 0.37
C SER A 77 -10.77 20.00 -0.27
N PHE A 78 -10.67 19.90 -1.59
CA PHE A 78 -9.41 20.15 -2.30
C PHE A 78 -8.95 21.61 -2.18
N PHE A 79 -9.86 22.59 -2.23
CA PHE A 79 -9.49 24.00 -2.00
C PHE A 79 -8.95 24.20 -0.58
N VAL A 80 -9.58 23.59 0.43
CA VAL A 80 -9.08 23.63 1.80
C VAL A 80 -7.71 22.98 1.92
N ALA A 81 -7.51 21.81 1.29
CA ALA A 81 -6.21 21.13 1.28
C ALA A 81 -5.11 22.00 0.62
N VAL A 82 -5.40 22.64 -0.52
CA VAL A 82 -4.47 23.57 -1.19
C VAL A 82 -4.12 24.73 -0.26
N ALA A 83 -5.11 25.35 0.39
CA ALA A 83 -4.88 26.45 1.33
C ALA A 83 -4.00 26.03 2.52
N LEU A 84 -4.25 24.83 3.09
CA LEU A 84 -3.44 24.29 4.17
C LEU A 84 -2.00 24.02 3.74
N ILE A 85 -1.79 23.41 2.57
CA ILE A 85 -0.45 23.15 2.03
C ILE A 85 0.27 24.47 1.73
N ALA A 86 -0.41 25.44 1.15
CA ALA A 86 0.15 26.76 0.86
C ALA A 86 0.52 27.55 2.13
N SER A 87 -0.12 27.26 3.27
CA SER A 87 0.20 27.87 4.56
C SER A 87 1.49 27.35 5.21
N ILE A 88 2.04 26.22 4.72
CA ILE A 88 3.28 25.66 5.23
C ILE A 88 4.44 26.59 4.82
N SER A 89 5.06 27.25 5.79
CA SER A 89 6.18 28.15 5.56
C SER A 89 7.48 27.35 5.32
N GLY A 90 8.24 27.72 4.29
CA GLY A 90 9.53 27.11 3.99
C GLY A 90 9.86 27.07 2.51
N SER A 91 11.09 26.73 2.19
CA SER A 91 11.54 26.44 0.82
C SER A 91 11.68 24.94 0.64
N PHE A 92 10.74 24.34 -0.06
CA PHE A 92 10.67 22.88 -0.28
C PHE A 92 11.22 22.47 -1.66
N LYS A 93 11.90 23.41 -2.35
CA LYS A 93 12.55 23.11 -3.62
C LYS A 93 13.78 22.24 -3.35
N PRO A 94 13.94 21.10 -4.05
CA PRO A 94 15.19 20.35 -3.99
C PRO A 94 16.36 21.25 -4.35
N VAL A 95 17.43 21.22 -3.57
CA VAL A 95 18.68 21.92 -3.91
C VAL A 95 19.27 21.19 -5.11
N HIS A 96 19.31 21.85 -6.25
CA HIS A 96 20.00 21.38 -7.44
C HIS A 96 21.35 22.09 -7.49
N GLU A 97 22.43 21.34 -7.45
CA GLU A 97 23.80 21.86 -7.54
C GLU A 97 24.13 22.40 -8.93
N THR A 98 23.35 22.02 -9.94
CA THR A 98 23.53 22.46 -11.34
C THR A 98 22.24 23.03 -11.91
N PRO A 99 22.32 24.06 -12.83
CA PRO A 99 21.15 24.55 -13.55
C PRO A 99 20.44 23.42 -14.29
N ARG A 100 19.11 23.35 -14.17
CA ARG A 100 18.31 22.34 -14.89
C ARG A 100 18.50 22.50 -16.39
N GLU A 101 19.09 21.49 -17.05
CA GLU A 101 18.91 21.28 -18.48
C GLU A 101 17.43 21.05 -18.79
N LYS A 102 17.05 21.24 -20.08
CA LYS A 102 15.66 21.03 -20.53
C LYS A 102 15.12 19.70 -20.03
N LEU A 103 13.92 19.71 -19.44
CA LEU A 103 13.22 18.53 -18.92
C LEU A 103 13.20 17.41 -19.97
N ASN A 104 13.96 16.37 -19.73
CA ASN A 104 13.94 15.15 -20.53
C ASN A 104 13.33 14.02 -19.71
N PHE A 105 12.01 13.85 -19.88
CA PHE A 105 11.21 12.90 -19.11
C PHE A 105 11.75 11.46 -19.19
N LYS A 106 12.24 11.05 -20.38
CA LYS A 106 12.83 9.72 -20.56
C LYS A 106 14.16 9.56 -19.81
N ALA A 107 14.98 10.60 -19.79
CA ALA A 107 16.25 10.60 -19.05
C ALA A 107 15.99 10.54 -17.54
N GLU A 108 15.01 11.28 -17.03
CA GLU A 108 14.64 11.28 -15.60
C GLU A 108 14.09 9.94 -15.13
N ILE A 109 13.24 9.28 -15.92
CA ILE A 109 12.76 7.91 -15.61
C ILE A 109 13.94 6.93 -15.62
N LYS A 110 14.82 7.01 -16.63
CA LYS A 110 15.99 6.14 -16.73
C LYS A 110 16.95 6.33 -15.55
N GLU A 111 17.15 7.55 -15.11
CA GLU A 111 17.98 7.87 -13.95
C GLU A 111 17.39 7.27 -12.66
N GLY A 112 16.08 7.49 -12.39
CA GLY A 112 15.39 6.89 -11.24
C GLY A 112 15.43 5.36 -11.26
N PHE A 113 15.24 4.76 -12.44
CA PHE A 113 15.33 3.31 -12.62
C PHE A 113 16.77 2.80 -12.37
N ALA A 114 17.77 3.41 -12.99
CA ALA A 114 19.17 3.01 -12.86
C ALA A 114 19.62 3.10 -11.39
N TRP A 115 19.25 4.19 -10.71
CA TRP A 115 19.56 4.37 -9.30
C TRP A 115 18.90 3.31 -8.41
N LEU A 116 17.59 3.06 -8.58
CA LEU A 116 16.89 2.01 -7.82
C LEU A 116 17.49 0.62 -8.09
N TRP A 117 17.82 0.34 -9.35
CA TRP A 117 18.32 -0.98 -9.73
C TRP A 117 19.73 -1.26 -9.22
N ALA A 118 20.54 -0.23 -9.10
CA ALA A 118 21.89 -0.31 -8.53
C ALA A 118 21.86 -0.45 -6.99
N HIS A 119 20.77 -0.01 -6.33
CA HIS A 119 20.73 0.04 -4.87
C HIS A 119 20.48 -1.35 -4.26
N SER A 120 21.42 -1.83 -3.43
CA SER A 120 21.44 -3.19 -2.88
C SER A 120 20.24 -3.55 -1.99
N LEU A 121 19.64 -2.57 -1.29
CA LEU A 121 18.51 -2.77 -0.38
C LEU A 121 17.17 -2.37 -1.04
N LEU A 122 17.09 -1.22 -1.73
CA LEU A 122 15.80 -0.71 -2.22
C LEU A 122 15.28 -1.48 -3.43
N ARG A 123 16.16 -2.02 -4.29
CA ARG A 123 15.76 -2.93 -5.38
C ARG A 123 15.03 -4.18 -4.86
N PRO A 124 15.61 -4.97 -3.94
CA PRO A 124 14.87 -6.08 -3.35
C PRO A 124 13.54 -5.67 -2.72
N LEU A 125 13.49 -4.56 -1.98
CA LEU A 125 12.26 -4.07 -1.36
C LEU A 125 11.16 -3.75 -2.40
N ALA A 126 11.51 -3.17 -3.54
CA ALA A 126 10.56 -2.89 -4.62
C ALA A 126 9.99 -4.19 -5.22
N ILE A 127 10.85 -5.19 -5.46
CA ILE A 127 10.45 -6.50 -5.99
C ILE A 127 9.57 -7.23 -4.96
N ILE A 128 9.96 -7.25 -3.69
CA ILE A 128 9.21 -7.90 -2.61
C ILE A 128 7.82 -7.27 -2.50
N LEU A 129 7.71 -5.95 -2.49
CA LEU A 129 6.42 -5.26 -2.41
C LEU A 129 5.55 -5.57 -3.64
N GLY A 130 6.14 -5.60 -4.83
CA GLY A 130 5.43 -6.03 -6.04
C GLY A 130 4.87 -7.46 -5.92
N CYS A 131 5.68 -8.41 -5.45
CA CYS A 131 5.23 -9.77 -5.20
C CYS A 131 4.12 -9.83 -4.13
N MET A 132 4.27 -9.12 -3.01
CA MET A 132 3.25 -9.05 -1.96
C MET A 132 1.93 -8.51 -2.49
N ASN A 133 1.96 -7.42 -3.24
CA ASN A 133 0.76 -6.83 -3.83
C ASN A 133 0.12 -7.76 -4.88
N GLY A 134 0.92 -8.40 -5.73
CA GLY A 134 0.44 -9.37 -6.71
C GLY A 134 -0.24 -10.57 -6.05
N LEU A 135 0.39 -11.15 -5.03
CA LEU A 135 -0.19 -12.28 -4.28
C LEU A 135 -1.44 -11.84 -3.49
N GLY A 136 -1.38 -10.73 -2.78
CA GLY A 136 -2.52 -10.21 -2.04
C GLY A 136 -3.73 -9.90 -2.92
N THR A 137 -3.51 -9.32 -4.12
CA THR A 137 -4.61 -9.04 -5.06
C THR A 137 -5.10 -10.30 -5.79
N MET A 138 -4.26 -11.30 -5.99
CA MET A 138 -4.68 -12.64 -6.47
C MET A 138 -5.69 -13.26 -5.50
N VAL A 139 -5.41 -13.23 -4.22
CA VAL A 139 -6.32 -13.71 -3.16
C VAL A 139 -7.56 -12.80 -3.07
N GLY A 140 -7.36 -11.49 -3.06
CA GLY A 140 -8.42 -10.49 -2.91
C GLY A 140 -9.43 -10.46 -4.06
N ALA A 141 -9.03 -10.82 -5.28
CA ALA A 141 -9.87 -10.76 -6.48
C ALA A 141 -11.16 -11.59 -6.37
N THR A 142 -11.11 -12.70 -5.64
CA THR A 142 -12.24 -13.63 -5.48
C THR A 142 -12.83 -13.61 -4.07
N PHE A 143 -12.40 -12.67 -3.22
CA PHE A 143 -12.81 -12.59 -1.82
C PHE A 143 -14.32 -12.47 -1.61
N ILE A 144 -15.01 -11.71 -2.47
CA ILE A 144 -16.47 -11.58 -2.39
C ILE A 144 -17.17 -12.93 -2.60
N LEU A 145 -16.71 -13.72 -3.58
CA LEU A 145 -17.25 -15.05 -3.85
C LEU A 145 -16.94 -16.01 -2.69
N PHE A 146 -15.73 -15.95 -2.15
CA PHE A 146 -15.34 -16.73 -0.98
C PHE A 146 -16.21 -16.37 0.24
N ALA A 147 -16.46 -15.10 0.50
CA ALA A 147 -17.30 -14.66 1.60
C ALA A 147 -18.76 -15.14 1.45
N GLN A 148 -19.31 -15.07 0.24
CA GLN A 148 -20.70 -15.44 -0.02
C GLN A 148 -20.90 -16.95 -0.11
N GLU A 149 -20.04 -17.66 -0.84
CA GLU A 149 -20.25 -19.06 -1.19
C GLU A 149 -19.59 -20.03 -0.19
N VAL A 150 -18.52 -19.62 0.50
CA VAL A 150 -17.79 -20.47 1.46
C VAL A 150 -18.09 -20.11 2.91
N LEU A 151 -18.09 -18.80 3.22
CA LEU A 151 -18.40 -18.33 4.58
C LEU A 151 -19.91 -18.10 4.79
N HIS A 152 -20.71 -18.14 3.71
CA HIS A 152 -22.15 -17.90 3.71
C HIS A 152 -22.57 -16.60 4.41
N THR A 153 -21.81 -15.54 4.15
CA THR A 153 -22.08 -14.24 4.78
C THR A 153 -23.34 -13.58 4.23
N SER A 154 -24.16 -13.05 5.15
CA SER A 154 -25.18 -12.07 4.80
C SER A 154 -24.55 -10.75 4.30
N VAL A 155 -25.35 -9.89 3.67
CA VAL A 155 -24.91 -8.55 3.23
C VAL A 155 -24.34 -7.74 4.38
N PHE A 156 -24.94 -7.84 5.56
CA PHE A 156 -24.48 -7.12 6.76
C PHE A 156 -23.12 -7.66 7.26
N GLU A 157 -22.96 -8.97 7.34
CA GLU A 157 -21.70 -9.59 7.75
C GLU A 157 -20.56 -9.30 6.77
N PHE A 158 -20.87 -9.29 5.46
CA PHE A 158 -19.90 -8.87 4.45
C PHE A 158 -19.48 -7.39 4.60
N ALA A 159 -20.43 -6.51 4.91
CA ALA A 159 -20.11 -5.12 5.23
C ALA A 159 -19.22 -4.99 6.46
N LEU A 160 -19.47 -5.81 7.51
CA LEU A 160 -18.60 -5.87 8.69
C LEU A 160 -17.18 -6.37 8.33
N LEU A 161 -17.03 -7.36 7.46
CA LEU A 161 -15.72 -7.79 6.98
C LEU A 161 -14.90 -6.63 6.40
N GLY A 162 -15.55 -5.71 5.68
CA GLY A 162 -14.91 -4.51 5.14
C GLY A 162 -14.31 -3.58 6.21
N THR A 163 -14.83 -3.57 7.43
CA THR A 163 -14.31 -2.73 8.53
C THR A 163 -12.97 -3.21 9.08
N ALA A 164 -12.64 -4.48 8.90
CA ALA A 164 -11.42 -5.08 9.45
C ALA A 164 -10.15 -4.38 8.94
N GLY A 165 -10.11 -4.10 7.64
CA GLY A 165 -8.98 -3.40 7.01
C GLY A 165 -8.72 -2.03 7.63
N ALA A 166 -9.77 -1.28 7.88
CA ALA A 166 -9.69 0.04 8.49
C ALA A 166 -9.23 -0.01 9.96
N ILE A 167 -9.80 -0.93 10.75
CA ILE A 167 -9.38 -1.13 12.15
C ILE A 167 -7.90 -1.48 12.20
N GLY A 168 -7.47 -2.45 11.40
CA GLY A 168 -6.07 -2.85 11.31
C GLY A 168 -5.16 -1.73 10.82
N GLY A 169 -5.62 -0.92 9.87
CA GLY A 169 -4.91 0.24 9.35
C GLY A 169 -4.67 1.31 10.40
N ILE A 170 -5.71 1.68 11.16
CA ILE A 170 -5.60 2.67 12.25
C ILE A 170 -4.66 2.17 13.36
N ILE A 171 -4.88 0.94 13.83
CA ILE A 171 -4.05 0.33 14.87
C ILE A 171 -2.61 0.20 14.38
N GLY A 172 -2.41 -0.25 13.13
CA GLY A 172 -1.11 -0.38 12.51
C GLY A 172 -0.35 0.94 12.42
N GLY A 173 -0.99 2.02 11.99
CA GLY A 173 -0.36 3.33 11.91
C GLY A 173 0.10 3.88 13.27
N ILE A 174 -0.65 3.57 14.34
CA ILE A 174 -0.29 3.97 15.72
C ILE A 174 0.82 3.07 16.29
N LEU A 175 0.74 1.77 16.04
CA LEU A 175 1.65 0.79 16.64
C LEU A 175 2.94 0.57 15.83
N ALA A 176 2.92 0.76 14.50
CA ALA A 176 4.06 0.47 13.64
C ALA A 176 5.36 1.17 14.11
N PRO A 177 5.38 2.48 14.44
CA PRO A 177 6.61 3.12 14.93
C PRO A 177 7.09 2.53 16.26
N LYS A 178 6.17 2.14 17.14
CA LYS A 178 6.51 1.54 18.46
C LYS A 178 7.07 0.14 18.31
N ILE A 179 6.49 -0.67 17.39
CA ILE A 179 6.96 -2.02 17.09
C ILE A 179 8.34 -1.95 16.46
N SER A 180 8.54 -1.07 15.47
CA SER A 180 9.83 -0.86 14.81
C SER A 180 10.91 -0.40 15.78
N ALA A 181 10.60 0.55 16.66
CA ALA A 181 11.52 1.04 17.67
C ALA A 181 11.94 -0.04 18.69
N LYS A 182 11.01 -0.93 19.10
CA LYS A 182 11.26 -1.97 20.10
C LYS A 182 11.98 -3.18 19.53
N SER A 183 11.55 -3.65 18.36
CA SER A 183 12.00 -4.91 17.75
C SER A 183 13.11 -4.71 16.71
N GLY A 184 13.31 -3.47 16.26
CA GLY A 184 14.15 -3.15 15.11
C GLY A 184 13.43 -3.29 13.78
N SER A 185 13.90 -2.59 12.75
CA SER A 185 13.28 -2.58 11.42
C SER A 185 13.30 -3.96 10.75
N GLY A 186 14.38 -4.74 10.88
CA GLY A 186 14.50 -6.07 10.27
C GLY A 186 13.42 -7.06 10.76
N PRO A 187 13.39 -7.39 12.06
CA PRO A 187 12.36 -8.28 12.62
C PRO A 187 10.92 -7.79 12.36
N SER A 188 10.69 -6.48 12.34
CA SER A 188 9.38 -5.90 12.03
C SER A 188 8.96 -6.16 10.59
N LEU A 189 9.89 -6.06 9.63
CA LEU A 189 9.66 -6.42 8.23
C LEU A 189 9.46 -7.93 8.05
N TRP A 190 10.18 -8.76 8.79
CA TRP A 190 9.97 -10.22 8.79
C TRP A 190 8.58 -10.58 9.30
N LEU A 191 8.13 -9.95 10.39
CA LEU A 191 6.78 -10.14 10.90
C LEU A 191 5.74 -9.78 9.83
N ALA A 192 5.88 -8.62 9.21
CA ALA A 192 4.95 -8.16 8.17
C ALA A 192 4.92 -9.12 6.97
N LEU A 193 6.08 -9.62 6.56
CA LEU A 193 6.19 -10.54 5.41
C LEU A 193 5.67 -11.95 5.74
N ALA A 194 5.87 -12.44 6.96
CA ALA A 194 5.40 -13.76 7.40
C ALA A 194 3.89 -13.82 7.60
N MET A 195 3.28 -12.70 8.00
CA MET A 195 1.83 -12.65 8.26
C MET A 195 0.98 -12.83 7.00
N GLY A 196 1.52 -12.54 5.79
CA GLY A 196 0.85 -12.83 4.52
C GLY A 196 0.52 -14.31 4.38
N PRO A 197 1.52 -15.19 4.21
CA PRO A 197 1.28 -16.64 4.03
C PRO A 197 0.59 -17.30 5.23
N ILE A 198 0.86 -16.87 6.45
CA ILE A 198 0.16 -17.36 7.65
C ILE A 198 -1.33 -16.99 7.58
N GLY A 199 -1.63 -15.75 7.26
CA GLY A 199 -2.98 -15.25 7.07
C GLY A 199 -3.72 -16.00 5.96
N ASP A 200 -3.05 -16.26 4.84
CA ASP A 200 -3.61 -17.00 3.71
C ASP A 200 -3.98 -18.43 4.10
N VAL A 201 -3.14 -19.15 4.84
CA VAL A 201 -3.50 -20.48 5.38
C VAL A 201 -4.71 -20.40 6.28
N LEU A 202 -4.69 -19.49 7.25
CA LEU A 202 -5.74 -19.39 8.27
C LEU A 202 -7.08 -18.93 7.67
N ILE A 203 -7.06 -17.95 6.75
CA ILE A 203 -8.27 -17.50 6.06
C ILE A 203 -8.75 -18.56 5.08
N GLY A 204 -7.85 -19.15 4.29
CA GLY A 204 -8.18 -20.18 3.31
C GLY A 204 -8.82 -21.43 3.92
N THR A 205 -8.54 -21.73 5.19
CA THR A 205 -9.16 -22.85 5.93
C THR A 205 -10.34 -22.43 6.81
N ALA A 206 -10.60 -21.14 6.95
CA ALA A 206 -11.68 -20.63 7.79
C ALA A 206 -13.06 -21.06 7.28
N THR A 207 -13.97 -21.27 8.23
CA THR A 207 -15.39 -21.58 7.98
C THR A 207 -16.33 -20.53 8.59
N LYS A 208 -15.78 -19.57 9.32
CA LYS A 208 -16.52 -18.54 10.04
C LYS A 208 -16.01 -17.15 9.67
N TRP A 209 -16.90 -16.26 9.25
CA TRP A 209 -16.55 -14.92 8.80
C TRP A 209 -15.87 -14.07 9.89
N HIS A 210 -16.27 -14.19 11.16
CA HIS A 210 -15.65 -13.42 12.25
C HIS A 210 -14.19 -13.80 12.51
N VAL A 211 -13.78 -15.04 12.20
CA VAL A 211 -12.37 -15.43 12.21
C VAL A 211 -11.61 -14.71 11.11
N VAL A 212 -12.16 -14.68 9.90
CA VAL A 212 -11.58 -13.94 8.77
C VAL A 212 -11.50 -12.46 9.08
N TRP A 213 -12.53 -11.88 9.71
CA TRP A 213 -12.53 -10.50 10.15
C TRP A 213 -11.36 -10.19 11.10
N ALA A 214 -11.18 -11.00 12.14
CA ALA A 214 -10.08 -10.83 13.08
C ALA A 214 -8.71 -10.98 12.41
N LEU A 215 -8.52 -11.99 11.56
CA LEU A 215 -7.27 -12.20 10.81
C LEU A 215 -6.96 -11.05 9.86
N THR A 216 -7.98 -10.47 9.21
CA THR A 216 -7.82 -9.31 8.33
C THR A 216 -7.36 -8.06 9.09
N ILE A 217 -7.78 -7.87 10.35
CA ILE A 217 -7.26 -6.79 11.21
C ILE A 217 -5.74 -6.93 11.37
N PHE A 218 -5.26 -8.13 11.73
CA PHE A 218 -3.83 -8.39 11.90
C PHE A 218 -3.06 -8.25 10.57
N GLY A 219 -3.62 -8.75 9.47
CA GLY A 219 -3.02 -8.59 8.14
C GLY A 219 -2.85 -7.13 7.75
N SER A 220 -3.90 -6.31 7.95
CA SER A 220 -3.85 -4.87 7.67
C SER A 220 -2.88 -4.13 8.59
N LEU A 221 -2.84 -4.46 9.89
CA LEU A 221 -1.86 -3.90 10.82
C LEU A 221 -0.43 -4.14 10.33
N THR A 222 -0.11 -5.37 9.93
CA THR A 222 1.24 -5.73 9.47
C THR A 222 1.56 -5.16 8.09
N ALA A 223 0.57 -4.98 7.22
CA ALA A 223 0.73 -4.26 5.96
C ALA A 223 1.09 -2.78 6.19
N ILE A 224 0.45 -2.12 7.16
CA ILE A 224 0.80 -0.76 7.55
C ILE A 224 2.19 -0.70 8.21
N LEU A 225 2.55 -1.71 9.02
CA LEU A 225 3.90 -1.82 9.57
C LEU A 225 4.96 -1.86 8.47
N TRP A 226 4.75 -2.71 7.44
CA TRP A 226 5.62 -2.76 6.26
C TRP A 226 5.73 -1.40 5.57
N ASN A 227 4.58 -0.77 5.26
CA ASN A 227 4.56 0.51 4.56
C ASN A 227 5.25 1.62 5.37
N THR A 228 4.95 1.74 6.68
CA THR A 228 5.54 2.75 7.55
C THR A 228 7.06 2.67 7.55
N ILE A 229 7.63 1.47 7.69
CA ILE A 229 9.09 1.27 7.72
C ILE A 229 9.69 1.52 6.34
N THR A 230 9.15 0.90 5.29
CA THR A 230 9.77 0.97 3.95
C THR A 230 9.61 2.33 3.28
N VAL A 231 8.52 3.06 3.55
CA VAL A 231 8.36 4.45 3.07
C VAL A 231 9.36 5.35 3.77
N SER A 232 9.45 5.29 5.11
CA SER A 232 10.40 6.09 5.88
C SER A 232 11.86 5.78 5.51
N LEU A 233 12.15 4.51 5.23
CA LEU A 233 13.46 4.07 4.78
C LEU A 233 13.83 4.67 3.41
N ARG A 234 12.91 4.66 2.45
CA ARG A 234 13.12 5.33 1.16
C ARG A 234 13.35 6.83 1.32
N GLN A 235 12.54 7.47 2.15
CA GLN A 235 12.63 8.90 2.44
C GLN A 235 13.95 9.28 3.12
N SER A 236 14.58 8.38 3.87
CA SER A 236 15.86 8.61 4.55
C SER A 236 17.10 8.27 3.70
N ILE A 237 16.96 7.36 2.70
CA ILE A 237 18.10 6.86 1.92
C ILE A 237 18.22 7.58 0.57
N ILE A 238 17.09 7.89 -0.07
CA ILE A 238 17.11 8.45 -1.43
C ILE A 238 17.44 9.94 -1.36
N PRO A 239 18.45 10.43 -2.11
CA PRO A 239 18.74 11.86 -2.18
C PRO A 239 17.50 12.66 -2.58
N SER A 240 17.31 13.83 -1.98
CA SER A 240 16.09 14.65 -2.14
C SER A 240 15.76 14.96 -3.60
N HIS A 241 16.77 15.21 -4.44
CA HIS A 241 16.61 15.50 -5.87
C HIS A 241 16.18 14.28 -6.71
N LEU A 242 16.39 13.05 -6.22
CA LEU A 242 16.01 11.78 -6.87
C LEU A 242 14.74 11.17 -6.27
N LEU A 243 14.31 11.61 -5.09
CA LEU A 243 13.26 10.94 -4.31
C LEU A 243 11.98 10.75 -5.13
N GLY A 244 11.51 11.76 -5.84
CA GLY A 244 10.32 11.66 -6.68
C GLY A 244 10.48 10.67 -7.84
N ARG A 245 11.64 10.69 -8.53
CA ARG A 245 11.94 9.81 -9.67
C ARG A 245 12.03 8.36 -9.24
N VAL A 246 12.81 8.08 -8.20
CA VAL A 246 13.01 6.74 -7.66
C VAL A 246 11.72 6.19 -7.05
N ASN A 247 10.96 7.03 -6.32
CA ASN A 247 9.70 6.62 -5.71
C ASN A 247 8.64 6.29 -6.79
N SER A 248 8.59 7.02 -7.89
CA SER A 248 7.70 6.70 -9.02
C SER A 248 8.01 5.34 -9.63
N VAL A 249 9.28 5.02 -9.84
CA VAL A 249 9.72 3.70 -10.34
C VAL A 249 9.40 2.59 -9.33
N TYR A 250 9.68 2.83 -8.05
CA TYR A 250 9.35 1.90 -6.97
C TYR A 250 7.85 1.57 -6.94
N ARG A 251 6.99 2.61 -7.04
CA ARG A 251 5.53 2.45 -7.09
C ARG A 251 5.07 1.73 -8.34
N PHE A 252 5.72 1.93 -9.48
CA PHE A 252 5.41 1.20 -10.70
C PHE A 252 5.57 -0.32 -10.50
N PHE A 253 6.66 -0.78 -9.86
CA PHE A 253 6.81 -2.19 -9.52
C PHE A 253 5.80 -2.66 -8.48
N ALA A 254 5.56 -1.85 -7.45
CA ALA A 254 4.64 -2.19 -6.36
C ALA A 254 3.18 -2.32 -6.83
N TRP A 255 2.72 -1.39 -7.67
CA TRP A 255 1.31 -1.30 -8.08
C TRP A 255 1.05 -1.97 -9.44
N GLY A 256 2.05 -2.05 -10.29
CA GLY A 256 1.93 -2.72 -11.59
C GLY A 256 1.62 -4.21 -11.49
N SER A 257 1.93 -4.85 -10.38
CA SER A 257 1.60 -6.25 -10.08
C SER A 257 0.12 -6.47 -9.71
N ILE A 258 -0.61 -5.42 -9.30
CA ILE A 258 -2.01 -5.50 -8.86
C ILE A 258 -2.93 -6.06 -9.96
N PRO A 259 -2.97 -5.50 -11.18
CA PRO A 259 -3.79 -6.06 -12.25
C PRO A 259 -3.43 -7.50 -12.61
N ILE A 260 -2.13 -7.83 -12.55
CA ILE A 260 -1.65 -9.19 -12.82
C ILE A 260 -2.19 -10.15 -11.76
N GLY A 261 -2.08 -9.77 -10.48
CA GLY A 261 -2.61 -10.56 -9.38
C GLY A 261 -4.11 -10.79 -9.50
N MET A 262 -4.89 -9.73 -9.78
CA MET A 262 -6.35 -9.84 -9.98
C MET A 262 -6.71 -10.80 -11.12
N PHE A 263 -6.03 -10.69 -12.25
CA PHE A 263 -6.24 -11.58 -13.40
C PHE A 263 -5.90 -13.04 -13.06
N LEU A 264 -4.79 -13.27 -12.38
CA LEU A 264 -4.38 -14.60 -11.93
C LEU A 264 -5.38 -15.19 -10.95
N GLY A 265 -5.90 -14.41 -9.99
CA GLY A 265 -6.87 -14.87 -9.00
C GLY A 265 -8.18 -15.37 -9.65
N GLY A 266 -8.74 -14.56 -10.57
CA GLY A 266 -9.91 -14.96 -11.35
C GLY A 266 -9.64 -16.18 -12.23
N GLY A 267 -8.49 -16.22 -12.91
CA GLY A 267 -8.06 -17.32 -13.76
C GLY A 267 -7.90 -18.64 -12.98
N VAL A 268 -7.24 -18.59 -11.84
CA VAL A 268 -7.05 -19.77 -10.95
C VAL A 268 -8.41 -20.37 -10.57
N VAL A 269 -9.35 -19.54 -10.08
CA VAL A 269 -10.67 -20.03 -9.70
C VAL A 269 -11.46 -20.56 -10.90
N SER A 270 -11.41 -19.86 -12.02
CA SER A 270 -12.12 -20.27 -13.25
C SER A 270 -11.65 -21.63 -13.75
N ILE A 271 -10.33 -21.86 -13.79
CA ILE A 271 -9.74 -23.13 -14.24
C ILE A 271 -10.02 -24.22 -13.20
N ALA A 272 -9.76 -23.94 -11.94
CA ALA A 272 -9.95 -24.92 -10.87
C ALA A 272 -11.39 -25.39 -10.73
N SER A 273 -12.38 -24.54 -10.99
CA SER A 273 -13.81 -24.89 -10.95
C SER A 273 -14.23 -25.92 -12.01
N GLN A 274 -13.37 -26.21 -12.98
CA GLN A 274 -13.63 -27.27 -13.98
C GLN A 274 -13.27 -28.67 -13.44
N PHE A 275 -12.42 -28.75 -12.41
CA PHE A 275 -11.86 -30.02 -11.89
C PHE A 275 -12.12 -30.22 -10.41
N LEU A 276 -12.40 -29.17 -9.67
CA LEU A 276 -12.61 -29.18 -8.22
C LEU A 276 -14.03 -28.70 -7.87
N SER A 277 -14.46 -29.03 -6.64
CA SER A 277 -15.67 -28.41 -6.10
C SER A 277 -15.52 -26.88 -6.06
N ARG A 278 -16.64 -26.18 -6.15
CA ARG A 278 -16.65 -24.70 -6.13
C ARG A 278 -15.96 -24.15 -4.87
N GLU A 279 -16.21 -24.73 -3.71
CA GLU A 279 -15.56 -24.37 -2.47
C GLU A 279 -14.04 -24.55 -2.55
N SER A 280 -13.57 -25.70 -3.03
CA SER A 280 -12.13 -25.97 -3.17
C SER A 280 -11.47 -25.02 -4.17
N ALA A 281 -12.14 -24.68 -5.26
CA ALA A 281 -11.66 -23.73 -6.24
C ALA A 281 -11.52 -22.32 -5.66
N LEU A 282 -12.45 -21.88 -4.81
CA LEU A 282 -12.39 -20.59 -4.11
C LEU A 282 -11.34 -20.53 -2.99
N ARG A 283 -10.95 -21.68 -2.43
CA ARG A 283 -9.88 -21.79 -1.43
C ARG A 283 -8.47 -21.83 -2.07
N LEU A 284 -8.38 -22.20 -3.34
CA LEU A 284 -7.09 -22.41 -4.03
C LEU A 284 -6.21 -21.14 -4.12
N PRO A 285 -6.72 -19.92 -4.39
CA PRO A 285 -5.91 -18.70 -4.35
C PRO A 285 -5.19 -18.49 -3.01
N TYR A 286 -5.83 -18.80 -1.89
CA TYR A 286 -5.23 -18.74 -0.54
C TYR A 286 -4.09 -19.74 -0.38
N LEU A 287 -4.27 -20.98 -0.84
CA LEU A 287 -3.20 -21.99 -0.81
C LEU A 287 -2.00 -21.57 -1.64
N LEU A 288 -2.23 -21.05 -2.84
CA LEU A 288 -1.16 -20.53 -3.70
C LEU A 288 -0.51 -19.29 -3.08
N GLY A 289 -1.29 -18.37 -2.49
CA GLY A 289 -0.81 -17.23 -1.74
C GLY A 289 0.11 -17.65 -0.60
N ALA A 290 -0.29 -18.67 0.17
CA ALA A 290 0.51 -19.22 1.25
C ALA A 290 1.82 -19.84 0.76
N ILE A 291 1.78 -20.64 -0.31
CA ILE A 291 2.98 -21.29 -0.88
C ILE A 291 3.95 -20.23 -1.41
N PHE A 292 3.51 -19.36 -2.32
CA PHE A 292 4.37 -18.36 -2.93
C PHE A 292 4.80 -17.27 -1.93
N GLY A 293 3.93 -16.91 -0.98
CA GLY A 293 4.26 -16.00 0.11
C GLY A 293 5.32 -16.57 1.05
N THR A 294 5.27 -17.88 1.35
CA THR A 294 6.32 -18.59 2.12
C THR A 294 7.64 -18.62 1.36
N LEU A 295 7.61 -18.91 0.07
CA LEU A 295 8.81 -18.86 -0.77
C LEU A 295 9.40 -17.44 -0.81
N LEU A 296 8.54 -16.42 -0.94
CA LEU A 296 8.96 -15.03 -0.89
C LEU A 296 9.60 -14.69 0.46
N PHE A 297 9.02 -15.14 1.57
CA PHE A 297 9.59 -14.95 2.92
C PHE A 297 10.97 -15.57 3.04
N ILE A 298 11.15 -16.82 2.61
CA ILE A 298 12.44 -17.54 2.69
C ILE A 298 13.53 -16.80 1.88
N VAL A 299 13.19 -16.32 0.68
CA VAL A 299 14.16 -15.64 -0.20
C VAL A 299 14.45 -14.21 0.24
N ALA A 300 13.44 -13.53 0.81
CA ALA A 300 13.52 -12.10 1.14
C ALA A 300 14.09 -11.83 2.54
N SER A 301 13.74 -12.66 3.54
CA SER A 301 14.10 -12.42 4.94
C SER A 301 15.61 -12.25 5.19
N PRO A 302 16.54 -13.00 4.53
CA PRO A 302 17.97 -12.80 4.75
C PRO A 302 18.49 -11.42 4.29
N LYS A 303 17.77 -10.76 3.37
CA LYS A 303 18.12 -9.43 2.85
C LYS A 303 17.57 -8.28 3.71
N LEU A 304 16.61 -8.57 4.59
CA LEU A 304 15.89 -7.59 5.40
C LEU A 304 16.33 -7.65 6.86
N THR A 305 17.64 -7.60 7.10
CA THR A 305 18.20 -7.57 8.47
C THR A 305 18.32 -6.14 8.96
N THR A 306 18.20 -5.94 10.27
CA THR A 306 18.41 -4.61 10.91
C THR A 306 19.76 -4.03 10.50
N ASN A 307 20.83 -4.84 10.52
CA ASN A 307 22.17 -4.40 10.15
C ASN A 307 22.24 -3.91 8.67
N ALA A 308 21.58 -4.60 7.74
CA ALA A 308 21.54 -4.18 6.34
C ALA A 308 20.82 -2.83 6.17
N ILE A 309 19.75 -2.63 6.93
CA ILE A 309 18.96 -1.40 6.91
C ILE A 309 19.74 -0.24 7.52
N GLU A 310 20.35 -0.43 8.68
CA GLU A 310 21.16 0.60 9.37
C GLU A 310 22.40 0.97 8.57
N LYS A 311 23.05 -0.03 7.93
CA LYS A 311 24.17 0.23 7.03
C LYS A 311 23.75 1.10 5.86
N ALA A 312 22.62 0.82 5.21
CA ALA A 312 22.10 1.62 4.10
C ALA A 312 21.75 3.06 4.54
N ARG A 313 21.18 3.25 5.73
CA ARG A 313 20.95 4.59 6.31
C ARG A 313 22.26 5.34 6.58
N ALA A 314 23.25 4.66 7.12
CA ALA A 314 24.56 5.26 7.43
C ALA A 314 25.35 5.65 6.16
N GLU A 315 25.21 4.89 5.08
CA GLU A 315 25.83 5.19 3.79
C GLU A 315 25.19 6.41 3.12
N ALA A 316 23.88 6.59 3.28
CA ALA A 316 23.15 7.73 2.73
C ALA A 316 23.45 9.07 3.46
N ASN A 317 23.94 9.01 4.70
CA ASN A 317 24.27 10.19 5.51
C ASN A 317 25.75 10.64 5.38
N LYS A 318 26.51 9.98 4.50
CA LYS A 318 27.90 10.34 4.17
C LYS A 318 27.95 11.19 2.90
#